data_83180e3a1beaa120edc9843235ca343b
#
_entry.id   83180e3a1beaa120edc9843235ca343b
#
_cell.length_a   1.000
_cell.length_b   1.000
_cell.length_c   1.000
_cell.angle_alpha   90.00
_cell.angle_beta   90.00
_cell.angle_gamma   90.00
#
_symmetry.space_group_name_H-M   'P 1'
#
loop_
_entity.id
_entity.type
_entity.pdbx_description
1 polymer ?
#
loop_
_entity_poly.entity_id
_entity_poly.type
_entity_poly.pdbx_seq_one_letter_code
_entity_poly.pdbx_strand_id
1 'polypeptide(L)'
;VSGEGTLDCRGKVFWDKYWEMRKEYEAKGLRWIVDYDCKRVRGILVERSSDITLKGFTLMRTGFWGCQVLYSNYCTIDGLVINNNLGGHGPSTDGIDIDSSTNILIENCDVDCNDDNICIKSGRDADGLRVNLPTENIVIRNCIARKGAGLITCGSETSGSIRNILGYNLQAVGTSAVLRLKSAMNRGGTIENIYMTDVKAENVRHVLAADLNWNPSYSYSV
;
A
#
# COMPACT_ATOMS: atom_id res chain seq x y z
N VAL A 1 19.83 -1.85 -1.75
CA VAL A 1 19.98 -1.78 -0.29
C VAL A 1 19.78 -3.16 0.28
N SER A 2 20.73 -3.67 1.03
CA SER A 2 20.65 -4.99 1.65
C SER A 2 21.31 -5.01 3.02
N GLY A 3 20.89 -5.94 3.89
CA GLY A 3 21.46 -6.13 5.22
C GLY A 3 20.42 -6.64 6.22
N GLU A 4 20.87 -6.91 7.43
CA GLU A 4 20.03 -7.42 8.53
C GLU A 4 19.71 -6.34 9.58
N GLY A 5 19.98 -5.08 9.26
CA GLY A 5 19.76 -3.94 10.16
C GLY A 5 18.31 -3.52 10.26
N THR A 6 18.04 -2.55 11.11
CA THR A 6 16.72 -1.97 11.33
C THR A 6 16.73 -0.48 10.97
N LEU A 7 15.78 -0.08 10.13
CA LEU A 7 15.43 1.31 9.84
C LEU A 7 14.21 1.69 10.69
N ASP A 8 14.44 2.36 11.79
CA ASP A 8 13.38 2.91 12.63
C ASP A 8 13.10 4.36 12.25
N CYS A 9 11.97 4.59 11.60
CA CYS A 9 11.58 5.91 11.11
C CYS A 9 11.02 6.84 12.20
N ARG A 10 10.84 6.34 13.43
CA ARG A 10 10.30 7.10 14.57
C ARG A 10 9.02 7.88 14.25
N GLY A 11 8.16 7.31 13.42
CA GLY A 11 6.99 7.95 12.83
C GLY A 11 5.92 8.46 13.80
N LYS A 12 5.98 8.07 15.08
CA LYS A 12 4.98 8.43 16.07
C LYS A 12 4.70 9.93 16.16
N VAL A 13 5.72 10.78 15.98
CA VAL A 13 5.54 12.24 15.98
C VAL A 13 4.60 12.73 14.88
N PHE A 14 4.60 12.05 13.73
CA PHE A 14 3.68 12.32 12.62
C PHE A 14 2.29 11.76 12.91
N TRP A 15 2.19 10.58 13.56
CA TRP A 15 0.92 9.96 13.89
C TRP A 15 0.14 10.80 14.90
N ASP A 16 0.79 11.22 15.97
CA ASP A 16 0.17 12.04 17.03
C ASP A 16 -0.38 13.34 16.44
N LYS A 17 0.41 14.03 15.63
CA LYS A 17 -0.02 15.25 14.93
C LYS A 17 -1.19 15.01 13.98
N TYR A 18 -1.15 13.90 13.22
CA TYR A 18 -2.23 13.56 12.30
C TYR A 18 -3.54 13.33 13.05
N TRP A 19 -3.51 12.54 14.12
CA TRP A 19 -4.72 12.22 14.88
C TRP A 19 -5.33 13.45 15.56
N GLU A 20 -4.50 14.38 16.03
CA GLU A 20 -4.92 15.68 16.55
C GLU A 20 -5.62 16.50 15.44
N MET A 21 -4.95 16.70 14.32
CA MET A 21 -5.49 17.43 13.17
C MET A 21 -6.75 16.77 12.64
N ARG A 22 -6.77 15.45 12.52
CA ARG A 22 -7.93 14.72 12.02
C ARG A 22 -9.17 14.96 12.87
N LYS A 23 -9.04 14.94 14.17
CA LYS A 23 -10.16 15.24 15.08
C LYS A 23 -10.74 16.65 14.84
N GLU A 24 -9.86 17.62 14.63
CA GLU A 24 -10.26 18.99 14.32
C GLU A 24 -10.94 19.09 12.94
N TYR A 25 -10.36 18.46 11.93
CA TYR A 25 -10.88 18.49 10.55
C TYR A 25 -12.21 17.75 10.40
N GLU A 26 -12.35 16.59 11.05
CA GLU A 26 -13.62 15.85 11.06
C GLU A 26 -14.76 16.68 11.69
N ALA A 27 -14.49 17.42 12.76
CA ALA A 27 -15.48 18.31 13.38
C ALA A 27 -15.94 19.45 12.43
N LYS A 28 -15.12 19.78 11.43
CA LYS A 28 -15.41 20.77 10.39
C LYS A 28 -15.96 20.15 9.09
N GLY A 29 -16.20 18.83 9.05
CA GLY A 29 -16.61 18.11 7.83
C GLY A 29 -15.49 17.96 6.78
N LEU A 30 -14.24 18.16 7.15
CA LEU A 30 -13.08 18.15 6.25
C LEU A 30 -12.23 16.87 6.37
N ARG A 31 -12.89 15.72 6.58
CA ARG A 31 -12.23 14.42 6.87
C ARG A 31 -11.02 14.11 5.96
N TRP A 32 -11.13 14.37 4.70
CA TRP A 32 -10.10 13.97 3.74
C TRP A 32 -9.04 15.04 3.47
N ILE A 33 -9.31 16.29 3.86
CA ILE A 33 -8.36 17.38 3.67
C ILE A 33 -7.14 17.23 4.58
N VAL A 34 -7.32 16.64 5.78
CA VAL A 34 -6.19 16.37 6.69
C VAL A 34 -5.10 15.51 6.05
N ASP A 35 -5.45 14.61 5.14
CA ASP A 35 -4.47 13.74 4.48
C ASP A 35 -3.51 14.51 3.55
N TYR A 36 -3.90 15.71 3.11
CA TYR A 36 -3.07 16.63 2.30
C TYR A 36 -2.30 17.62 3.16
N ASP A 37 -2.96 18.15 4.18
CA ASP A 37 -2.40 19.24 5.00
C ASP A 37 -1.41 18.72 6.04
N CYS A 38 -1.65 17.54 6.59
CA CYS A 38 -0.73 16.92 7.53
C CYS A 38 0.46 16.30 6.81
N LYS A 39 1.60 16.95 6.85
CA LYS A 39 2.82 16.44 6.24
C LYS A 39 3.31 15.22 7.00
N ARG A 40 3.49 14.12 6.28
CA ARG A 40 3.99 12.83 6.80
C ARG A 40 5.04 12.30 5.81
N VAL A 41 6.00 11.53 6.32
CA VAL A 41 7.12 11.02 5.51
C VAL A 41 6.98 9.52 5.26
N ARG A 42 7.27 9.09 4.06
CA ARG A 42 7.43 7.68 3.71
C ARG A 42 8.68 7.10 4.35
N GLY A 43 8.67 5.81 4.63
CA GLY A 43 9.87 5.14 5.13
C GLY A 43 10.95 5.04 4.06
N ILE A 44 10.59 4.48 2.91
CA ILE A 44 11.47 4.36 1.74
C ILE A 44 10.66 4.79 0.50
N LEU A 45 11.27 5.59 -0.34
CA LEU A 45 10.76 5.92 -1.68
C LEU A 45 11.79 5.55 -2.73
N VAL A 46 11.42 4.62 -3.62
CA VAL A 46 12.13 4.32 -4.86
C VAL A 46 11.35 4.99 -5.98
N GLU A 47 11.94 5.97 -6.62
CA GLU A 47 11.26 6.76 -7.65
C GLU A 47 12.08 6.81 -8.93
N ARG A 48 11.42 6.60 -10.09
CA ARG A 48 11.99 6.71 -11.44
C ARG A 48 13.32 5.94 -11.58
N SER A 49 13.31 4.72 -11.06
CA SER A 49 14.49 3.88 -10.94
C SER A 49 14.29 2.53 -11.61
N SER A 50 15.39 1.86 -11.95
CA SER A 50 15.40 0.51 -12.51
C SER A 50 16.44 -0.37 -11.83
N ASP A 51 16.22 -1.68 -11.85
CA ASP A 51 17.15 -2.69 -11.35
C ASP A 51 17.50 -2.51 -9.85
N ILE A 52 16.47 -2.25 -9.06
CA ILE A 52 16.59 -2.00 -7.62
C ILE A 52 16.34 -3.29 -6.83
N THR A 53 17.17 -3.55 -5.84
CA THR A 53 16.94 -4.60 -4.83
C THR A 53 16.91 -3.99 -3.44
N LEU A 54 15.82 -4.28 -2.70
CA LEU A 54 15.69 -4.02 -1.27
C LEU A 54 15.63 -5.38 -0.58
N LYS A 55 16.58 -5.68 0.33
CA LYS A 55 16.71 -7.03 0.86
C LYS A 55 17.10 -7.11 2.33
N GLY A 56 16.33 -7.91 3.10
CA GLY A 56 16.74 -8.54 4.34
C GLY A 56 16.71 -7.67 5.60
N PHE A 57 16.27 -6.42 5.52
CA PHE A 57 16.24 -5.50 6.67
C PHE A 57 14.84 -5.32 7.26
N THR A 58 14.80 -4.80 8.48
CA THR A 58 13.55 -4.40 9.15
C THR A 58 13.27 -2.91 8.92
N LEU A 59 12.04 -2.59 8.53
CA LEU A 59 11.51 -1.23 8.44
C LEU A 59 10.41 -1.06 9.48
N MET A 60 10.47 -0.05 10.32
CA MET A 60 9.45 0.11 11.34
C MET A 60 9.09 1.55 11.65
N ARG A 61 7.87 1.73 12.16
CA ARG A 61 7.30 3.00 12.62
C ARG A 61 7.43 4.11 11.59
N THR A 62 7.02 3.84 10.35
CA THR A 62 7.03 4.85 9.28
C THR A 62 5.99 5.94 9.55
N GLY A 63 6.24 7.15 9.11
CA GLY A 63 5.31 8.27 9.31
C GLY A 63 4.09 8.24 8.39
N PHE A 64 4.21 7.52 7.29
CA PHE A 64 3.23 7.31 6.22
C PHE A 64 3.53 5.96 5.56
N TRP A 65 3.22 5.74 4.29
CA TRP A 65 3.53 4.51 3.56
C TRP A 65 4.94 3.99 3.84
N GLY A 66 5.05 2.69 4.09
CA GLY A 66 6.30 2.05 4.48
C GLY A 66 7.35 2.12 3.39
N CYS A 67 7.19 1.31 2.36
CA CYS A 67 8.08 1.23 1.22
C CYS A 67 7.28 1.49 -0.06
N GLN A 68 7.54 2.61 -0.74
CA GLN A 68 6.88 2.92 -2.01
C GLN A 68 7.84 2.77 -3.18
N VAL A 69 7.39 2.06 -4.23
CA VAL A 69 8.04 1.99 -5.55
C VAL A 69 7.14 2.75 -6.53
N LEU A 70 7.65 3.85 -7.07
CA LEU A 70 6.92 4.80 -7.91
C LEU A 70 7.62 5.01 -9.25
N TYR A 71 6.89 4.88 -10.36
CA TYR A 71 7.41 5.10 -11.72
C TYR A 71 8.70 4.32 -12.03
N SER A 72 8.80 3.11 -11.52
CA SER A 72 10.04 2.31 -11.55
C SER A 72 9.80 0.94 -12.19
N ASN A 73 10.88 0.26 -12.56
CA ASN A 73 10.77 -1.08 -13.14
C ASN A 73 11.92 -1.99 -12.68
N TYR A 74 11.71 -3.32 -12.83
CA TYR A 74 12.68 -4.35 -12.44
C TYR A 74 13.15 -4.20 -10.99
N CYS A 75 12.21 -4.07 -10.05
CA CYS A 75 12.53 -3.98 -8.64
C CYS A 75 12.23 -5.30 -7.93
N THR A 76 13.11 -5.69 -7.03
CA THR A 76 12.96 -6.85 -6.15
C THR A 76 12.92 -6.38 -4.69
N ILE A 77 11.89 -6.81 -3.97
CA ILE A 77 11.73 -6.59 -2.54
C ILE A 77 11.72 -7.97 -1.89
N ASP A 78 12.82 -8.35 -1.22
CA ASP A 78 13.05 -9.69 -0.71
C ASP A 78 13.37 -9.69 0.78
N GLY A 79 12.57 -10.43 1.56
CA GLY A 79 12.84 -10.67 2.97
C GLY A 79 12.75 -9.44 3.87
N LEU A 80 11.93 -8.45 3.52
CA LEU A 80 11.69 -7.31 4.42
C LEU A 80 10.77 -7.72 5.56
N VAL A 81 11.11 -7.28 6.77
CA VAL A 81 10.19 -7.27 7.91
C VAL A 81 9.69 -5.85 8.09
N ILE A 82 8.38 -5.64 7.93
CA ILE A 82 7.77 -4.31 8.10
C ILE A 82 6.90 -4.33 9.34
N ASN A 83 7.20 -3.48 10.32
CA ASN A 83 6.46 -3.39 11.57
C ASN A 83 6.04 -1.94 11.87
N ASN A 84 4.88 -1.57 11.34
CA ASN A 84 4.30 -0.24 11.49
C ASN A 84 3.24 -0.14 12.60
N ASN A 85 2.96 -1.25 13.30
CA ASN A 85 2.02 -1.27 14.43
C ASN A 85 2.71 -1.09 15.80
N LEU A 86 4.02 -0.98 15.84
CA LEU A 86 4.79 -0.88 17.07
C LEU A 86 4.66 0.51 17.70
N GLY A 87 4.15 0.55 18.93
CA GLY A 87 4.10 1.79 19.73
C GLY A 87 2.93 2.71 19.42
N GLY A 88 1.91 2.23 18.71
CA GLY A 88 0.69 2.99 18.44
C GLY A 88 0.02 2.66 17.13
N HIS A 89 -0.91 3.51 16.70
CA HIS A 89 -1.67 3.39 15.48
C HIS A 89 -1.25 4.48 14.49
N GLY A 90 -0.45 4.10 13.50
CA GLY A 90 0.03 5.01 12.45
C GLY A 90 -1.00 5.14 11.32
N PRO A 91 -1.46 6.37 10.99
CA PRO A 91 -2.42 6.57 9.91
C PRO A 91 -1.78 6.38 8.55
N SER A 92 -2.41 5.58 7.68
CA SER A 92 -1.92 5.28 6.32
C SER A 92 -0.46 4.78 6.35
N THR A 93 -0.15 3.90 7.28
CA THR A 93 1.16 3.24 7.36
C THR A 93 1.10 1.89 6.66
N ASP A 94 0.81 1.94 5.37
CA ASP A 94 0.82 0.80 4.47
C ASP A 94 2.19 0.11 4.52
N GLY A 95 2.26 -1.16 4.17
CA GLY A 95 3.51 -1.90 4.16
C GLY A 95 4.35 -1.59 2.92
N ILE A 96 3.94 -2.13 1.79
CA ILE A 96 4.62 -2.00 0.50
C ILE A 96 3.61 -1.46 -0.51
N ASP A 97 3.92 -0.33 -1.13
CA ASP A 97 3.11 0.32 -2.17
C ASP A 97 3.83 0.29 -3.51
N ILE A 98 3.23 -0.34 -4.50
CA ILE A 98 3.72 -0.33 -5.87
C ILE A 98 2.79 0.57 -6.69
N ASP A 99 3.32 1.66 -7.23
CA ASP A 99 2.52 2.67 -7.92
C ASP A 99 3.12 2.99 -9.30
N SER A 100 2.30 2.85 -10.34
CA SER A 100 2.68 3.17 -11.72
C SER A 100 4.03 2.56 -12.12
N SER A 101 4.25 1.31 -11.73
CA SER A 101 5.53 0.59 -11.83
C SER A 101 5.33 -0.82 -12.39
N THR A 102 6.36 -1.37 -13.02
CA THR A 102 6.23 -2.63 -13.76
C THR A 102 7.36 -3.62 -13.44
N ASN A 103 7.10 -4.93 -13.64
CA ASN A 103 8.09 -5.99 -13.46
C ASN A 103 8.68 -6.02 -12.04
N ILE A 104 7.80 -6.16 -11.04
CA ILE A 104 8.18 -6.13 -9.64
C ILE A 104 8.04 -7.53 -9.02
N LEU A 105 9.03 -7.93 -8.26
CA LEU A 105 8.99 -9.12 -7.41
C LEU A 105 8.97 -8.71 -5.95
N ILE A 106 7.97 -9.20 -5.20
CA ILE A 106 7.89 -9.07 -3.75
C ILE A 106 7.88 -10.49 -3.17
N GLU A 107 8.89 -10.82 -2.38
CA GLU A 107 9.00 -12.16 -1.84
C GLU A 107 9.56 -12.22 -0.42
N ASN A 108 9.17 -13.28 0.30
CA ASN A 108 9.68 -13.60 1.63
C ASN A 108 9.48 -12.48 2.67
N CYS A 109 8.50 -11.60 2.47
CA CYS A 109 8.26 -10.45 3.34
C CYS A 109 7.25 -10.80 4.46
N ASP A 110 7.46 -10.20 5.63
CA ASP A 110 6.56 -10.27 6.79
C ASP A 110 6.09 -8.86 7.14
N VAL A 111 4.79 -8.59 6.95
CA VAL A 111 4.24 -7.23 7.02
C VAL A 111 3.17 -7.13 8.10
N ASP A 112 3.37 -6.24 9.06
CA ASP A 112 2.43 -5.85 10.11
C ASP A 112 2.23 -4.32 10.07
N CYS A 113 1.09 -3.87 9.58
CA CYS A 113 0.82 -2.44 9.35
C CYS A 113 -0.60 -2.04 9.75
N ASN A 114 -0.93 -0.76 9.66
CA ASN A 114 -2.26 -0.24 10.03
C ASN A 114 -3.20 -0.01 8.84
N ASP A 115 -2.68 -0.05 7.62
CA ASP A 115 -3.47 0.08 6.39
C ASP A 115 -3.19 -1.13 5.49
N ASP A 116 -3.10 -0.99 4.19
CA ASP A 116 -2.89 -2.11 3.27
C ASP A 116 -1.49 -2.70 3.39
N ASN A 117 -1.34 -4.03 3.43
CA ASN A 117 -0.02 -4.66 3.61
C ASN A 117 0.80 -4.60 2.33
N ILE A 118 0.27 -5.09 1.22
CA ILE A 118 0.85 -4.94 -0.11
C ILE A 118 -0.20 -4.26 -0.98
N CYS A 119 0.07 -3.02 -1.37
CA CYS A 119 -0.87 -2.18 -2.07
C CYS A 119 -0.39 -1.87 -3.49
N ILE A 120 -1.23 -2.13 -4.47
CA ILE A 120 -0.97 -1.89 -5.88
C ILE A 120 -1.79 -0.68 -6.31
N LYS A 121 -1.14 0.34 -6.81
CA LYS A 121 -1.70 1.64 -7.18
C LYS A 121 -1.23 2.03 -8.58
N SER A 122 -1.94 2.93 -9.25
CA SER A 122 -1.56 3.43 -10.58
C SER A 122 -2.01 4.86 -10.81
N GLY A 123 -1.67 5.72 -9.87
CA GLY A 123 -2.03 7.14 -9.95
C GLY A 123 -3.50 7.42 -9.66
N ARG A 124 -3.81 8.69 -9.41
CA ARG A 124 -5.09 9.12 -8.88
C ARG A 124 -5.70 10.26 -9.69
N ASP A 125 -6.99 10.08 -10.04
CA ASP A 125 -7.87 11.10 -10.63
C ASP A 125 -7.23 11.76 -11.89
N ALA A 126 -7.41 13.03 -12.10
CA ALA A 126 -6.92 13.76 -13.26
C ALA A 126 -5.39 13.63 -13.47
N ASP A 127 -4.61 13.64 -12.39
CA ASP A 127 -3.16 13.48 -12.50
C ASP A 127 -2.76 12.07 -12.92
N GLY A 128 -3.40 11.05 -12.32
CA GLY A 128 -3.18 9.66 -12.72
C GLY A 128 -3.59 9.39 -14.17
N LEU A 129 -4.72 9.96 -14.62
CA LEU A 129 -5.16 9.88 -16.00
C LEU A 129 -4.21 10.59 -16.97
N ARG A 130 -3.66 11.74 -16.57
CA ARG A 130 -2.66 12.48 -17.35
C ARG A 130 -1.35 11.72 -17.50
N VAL A 131 -0.87 11.12 -16.42
CA VAL A 131 0.36 10.30 -16.41
C VAL A 131 0.14 8.99 -17.17
N ASN A 132 -1.00 8.34 -16.95
CA ASN A 132 -1.45 7.14 -17.64
C ASN A 132 -0.41 6.01 -17.69
N LEU A 133 0.25 5.75 -16.56
CA LEU A 133 1.20 4.65 -16.43
C LEU A 133 0.57 3.52 -15.60
N PRO A 134 0.45 2.32 -16.14
CA PRO A 134 -0.11 1.19 -15.40
C PRO A 134 0.86 0.65 -14.35
N THR A 135 0.30 -0.08 -13.39
CA THR A 135 1.07 -1.02 -12.57
C THR A 135 0.79 -2.43 -13.07
N GLU A 136 1.81 -3.11 -13.54
CA GLU A 136 1.64 -4.42 -14.17
C GLU A 136 2.84 -5.35 -14.02
N ASN A 137 2.58 -6.66 -14.24
CA ASN A 137 3.58 -7.71 -14.16
C ASN A 137 4.23 -7.78 -12.76
N ILE A 138 3.39 -7.95 -11.75
CA ILE A 138 3.80 -8.03 -10.35
C ILE A 138 3.68 -9.47 -9.87
N VAL A 139 4.73 -9.99 -9.25
CA VAL A 139 4.72 -11.29 -8.57
C VAL A 139 4.90 -11.06 -7.07
N ILE A 140 4.01 -11.66 -6.28
CA ILE A 140 4.02 -11.59 -4.81
C ILE A 140 4.01 -13.03 -4.30
N ARG A 141 5.04 -13.43 -3.56
CA ARG A 141 5.13 -14.82 -3.10
C ARG A 141 5.79 -14.98 -1.74
N ASN A 142 5.45 -16.05 -1.04
CA ASN A 142 6.06 -16.41 0.25
C ASN A 142 5.96 -15.27 1.28
N CYS A 143 4.88 -14.49 1.25
CA CYS A 143 4.72 -13.35 2.13
C CYS A 143 3.66 -13.61 3.20
N ILE A 144 3.83 -12.96 4.35
CA ILE A 144 2.88 -12.97 5.46
C ILE A 144 2.39 -11.54 5.67
N ALA A 145 1.08 -11.35 5.59
CA ALA A 145 0.41 -10.13 6.05
C ALA A 145 -0.23 -10.39 7.40
N ARG A 146 0.13 -9.60 8.39
CA ARG A 146 -0.41 -9.77 9.75
C ARG A 146 -1.66 -8.92 9.94
N LYS A 147 -1.59 -7.82 10.65
CA LYS A 147 -2.71 -6.88 10.76
C LYS A 147 -2.82 -6.04 9.48
N GLY A 148 -3.79 -5.16 9.45
CA GLY A 148 -3.98 -4.22 8.35
C GLY A 148 -5.27 -4.45 7.57
N ALA A 149 -5.41 -3.71 6.47
CA ALA A 149 -6.65 -3.72 5.71
C ALA A 149 -6.73 -4.85 4.68
N GLY A 150 -5.70 -5.06 3.89
CA GLY A 150 -5.67 -6.14 2.91
C GLY A 150 -4.30 -6.80 2.82
N LEU A 151 -4.26 -8.13 2.57
CA LEU A 151 -3.01 -8.81 2.22
C LEU A 151 -2.50 -8.25 0.89
N ILE A 152 -3.33 -8.34 -0.16
CA ILE A 152 -3.13 -7.62 -1.43
C ILE A 152 -4.30 -6.68 -1.62
N THR A 153 -4.02 -5.40 -1.84
CA THR A 153 -5.01 -4.39 -2.18
C THR A 153 -4.68 -3.78 -3.54
N CYS A 154 -5.66 -3.74 -4.45
CA CYS A 154 -5.58 -2.97 -5.68
C CYS A 154 -6.38 -1.68 -5.50
N GLY A 155 -5.69 -0.55 -5.58
CA GLY A 155 -6.30 0.78 -5.40
C GLY A 155 -6.14 1.39 -4.00
N SER A 156 -6.88 2.49 -3.69
CA SER A 156 -7.96 3.10 -4.50
C SER A 156 -7.44 3.90 -5.71
N GLU A 157 -6.18 4.15 -5.83
CA GLU A 157 -5.55 4.85 -6.95
C GLU A 157 -5.42 3.88 -8.13
N THR A 158 -6.30 4.00 -9.15
CA THR A 158 -6.40 3.05 -10.28
C THR A 158 -6.35 3.70 -11.64
N SER A 159 -6.11 5.02 -11.71
CA SER A 159 -6.32 5.79 -12.93
C SER A 159 -5.46 5.33 -14.12
N GLY A 160 -4.25 4.82 -13.88
CA GLY A 160 -3.37 4.28 -14.91
C GLY A 160 -3.56 2.78 -15.22
N SER A 161 -4.51 2.11 -14.53
CA SER A 161 -4.78 0.67 -14.60
C SER A 161 -3.82 -0.22 -13.81
N ILE A 162 -4.37 -1.34 -13.32
CA ILE A 162 -3.65 -2.38 -12.56
C ILE A 162 -3.93 -3.71 -13.24
N ARG A 163 -2.88 -4.45 -13.63
CA ARG A 163 -3.07 -5.72 -14.35
C ARG A 163 -1.91 -6.68 -14.20
N ASN A 164 -2.19 -7.96 -14.46
CA ASN A 164 -1.20 -9.04 -14.44
C ASN A 164 -0.49 -9.16 -13.07
N ILE A 165 -1.28 -9.34 -12.02
CA ILE A 165 -0.79 -9.53 -10.66
C ILE A 165 -0.92 -11.01 -10.31
N LEU A 166 0.15 -11.64 -9.87
CA LEU A 166 0.19 -13.02 -9.40
C LEU A 166 0.63 -13.08 -7.95
N GLY A 167 -0.25 -13.56 -7.07
CA GLY A 167 0.06 -13.85 -5.67
C GLY A 167 -0.01 -15.35 -5.38
N TYR A 168 1.02 -15.94 -4.76
CA TYR A 168 0.99 -17.34 -4.35
C TYR A 168 1.84 -17.65 -3.13
N ASN A 169 1.48 -18.75 -2.43
CA ASN A 169 2.08 -19.14 -1.17
C ASN A 169 2.09 -17.98 -0.16
N LEU A 170 0.90 -17.47 0.14
CA LEU A 170 0.70 -16.29 0.97
C LEU A 170 -0.04 -16.65 2.26
N GLN A 171 0.17 -15.85 3.29
CA GLN A 171 -0.54 -15.97 4.55
C GLN A 171 -1.16 -14.62 4.95
N ALA A 172 -2.44 -14.66 5.31
CA ALA A 172 -3.18 -13.52 5.85
C ALA A 172 -3.57 -13.83 7.29
N VAL A 173 -3.01 -13.11 8.25
CA VAL A 173 -3.22 -13.36 9.69
C VAL A 173 -3.75 -12.10 10.37
N GLY A 174 -5.06 -12.03 10.55
CA GLY A 174 -5.71 -10.89 11.21
C GLY A 174 -5.90 -9.66 10.32
N THR A 175 -5.73 -9.77 9.01
CA THR A 175 -6.05 -8.69 8.04
C THR A 175 -7.57 -8.54 7.87
N SER A 176 -8.05 -7.39 7.42
CA SER A 176 -9.46 -7.22 7.08
C SER A 176 -9.86 -8.04 5.85
N ALA A 177 -9.00 -8.14 4.85
CA ALA A 177 -9.27 -8.90 3.64
C ALA A 177 -8.03 -9.64 3.11
N VAL A 178 -8.25 -10.74 2.39
CA VAL A 178 -7.18 -11.39 1.62
C VAL A 178 -6.92 -10.60 0.34
N LEU A 179 -7.94 -10.44 -0.51
CA LEU A 179 -7.88 -9.58 -1.68
C LEU A 179 -8.87 -8.43 -1.53
N ARG A 180 -8.36 -7.21 -1.71
CA ARG A 180 -9.18 -6.01 -1.66
C ARG A 180 -9.06 -5.23 -2.96
N LEU A 181 -10.19 -5.01 -3.63
CA LEU A 181 -10.29 -4.20 -4.84
C LEU A 181 -11.07 -2.93 -4.49
N LYS A 182 -10.46 -1.78 -4.63
CA LYS A 182 -11.12 -0.51 -4.32
C LYS A 182 -10.80 0.54 -5.38
N SER A 183 -11.81 1.29 -5.79
CA SER A 183 -11.71 2.41 -6.73
C SER A 183 -12.81 3.42 -6.46
N ALA A 184 -12.91 4.45 -7.25
CA ALA A 184 -13.99 5.42 -7.22
C ALA A 184 -14.55 5.66 -8.62
N MET A 185 -15.82 6.09 -8.70
CA MET A 185 -16.54 6.24 -9.97
C MET A 185 -15.84 7.17 -10.97
N ASN A 186 -15.11 8.16 -10.49
CA ASN A 186 -14.38 9.14 -11.29
C ASN A 186 -12.86 8.86 -11.37
N ARG A 187 -12.41 7.70 -10.86
CA ARG A 187 -11.00 7.37 -10.81
C ARG A 187 -10.44 6.95 -12.17
N GLY A 188 -11.24 6.21 -12.94
CA GLY A 188 -10.82 5.63 -14.22
C GLY A 188 -9.88 4.44 -14.04
N GLY A 189 -9.35 3.98 -15.16
CA GLY A 189 -8.50 2.79 -15.23
C GLY A 189 -9.27 1.47 -15.10
N THR A 190 -8.54 0.38 -15.19
CA THR A 190 -9.06 -0.99 -15.13
C THR A 190 -8.26 -1.79 -14.09
N ILE A 191 -8.91 -2.69 -13.38
CA ILE A 191 -8.26 -3.73 -12.57
C ILE A 191 -8.56 -5.07 -13.25
N GLU A 192 -7.54 -5.75 -13.75
CA GLU A 192 -7.72 -6.99 -14.52
C GLU A 192 -6.58 -7.99 -14.31
N ASN A 193 -6.85 -9.27 -14.56
CA ASN A 193 -5.87 -10.34 -14.49
C ASN A 193 -5.17 -10.41 -13.12
N ILE A 194 -5.96 -10.48 -12.05
CA ILE A 194 -5.47 -10.65 -10.68
C ILE A 194 -5.63 -12.13 -10.30
N TYR A 195 -4.54 -12.81 -10.09
CA TYR A 195 -4.50 -14.24 -9.78
C TYR A 195 -3.92 -14.46 -8.40
N MET A 196 -4.60 -15.28 -7.61
CA MET A 196 -4.11 -15.70 -6.30
C MET A 196 -4.31 -17.20 -6.13
N THR A 197 -3.29 -17.90 -5.62
CA THR A 197 -3.34 -19.32 -5.28
C THR A 197 -2.56 -19.62 -4.02
N ASP A 198 -2.81 -20.76 -3.38
CA ASP A 198 -2.10 -21.22 -2.18
C ASP A 198 -2.06 -20.16 -1.06
N VAL A 199 -3.23 -19.65 -0.68
CA VAL A 199 -3.38 -18.65 0.36
C VAL A 199 -3.97 -19.28 1.62
N LYS A 200 -3.27 -19.11 2.74
CA LYS A 200 -3.79 -19.44 4.08
C LYS A 200 -4.33 -18.17 4.73
N ALA A 201 -5.55 -18.25 5.25
CA ALA A 201 -6.19 -17.10 5.90
C ALA A 201 -6.67 -17.47 7.31
N GLU A 202 -6.25 -16.70 8.30
CA GLU A 202 -6.63 -16.88 9.71
C GLU A 202 -7.12 -15.54 10.29
N ASN A 203 -8.29 -15.58 10.96
CA ASN A 203 -8.89 -14.38 11.58
C ASN A 203 -9.09 -13.21 10.59
N VAL A 204 -9.49 -13.52 9.37
CA VAL A 204 -9.72 -12.55 8.28
C VAL A 204 -11.22 -12.31 8.16
N ARG A 205 -11.62 -11.03 7.98
CA ARG A 205 -13.04 -10.69 7.84
C ARG A 205 -13.59 -11.06 6.47
N HIS A 206 -12.82 -10.85 5.40
CA HIS A 206 -13.25 -11.08 4.02
C HIS A 206 -12.16 -11.81 3.22
N VAL A 207 -12.53 -12.82 2.45
CA VAL A 207 -11.62 -13.39 1.45
C VAL A 207 -11.47 -12.42 0.27
N LEU A 208 -12.60 -11.86 -0.19
CA LEU A 208 -12.63 -10.85 -1.23
C LEU A 208 -13.50 -9.67 -0.77
N ALA A 209 -12.96 -8.47 -0.86
CA ALA A 209 -13.70 -7.21 -0.67
C ALA A 209 -13.53 -6.34 -1.91
N ALA A 210 -14.63 -6.04 -2.59
CA ALA A 210 -14.63 -5.18 -3.78
C ALA A 210 -15.56 -3.98 -3.55
N ASP A 211 -15.02 -2.78 -3.68
CA ASP A 211 -15.76 -1.51 -3.55
C ASP A 211 -15.27 -0.52 -4.61
N LEU A 212 -16.05 -0.37 -5.68
CA LEU A 212 -15.74 0.52 -6.79
C LEU A 212 -16.32 1.93 -6.60
N ASN A 213 -16.95 2.20 -5.47
CA ASN A 213 -17.38 3.52 -5.06
C ASN A 213 -16.82 3.89 -3.68
N TRP A 214 -15.57 3.50 -3.46
CA TRP A 214 -14.89 3.66 -2.19
C TRP A 214 -14.67 5.13 -1.86
N ASN A 215 -15.25 5.58 -0.73
CA ASN A 215 -15.14 6.94 -0.23
C ASN A 215 -15.24 8.03 -1.32
N PRO A 216 -16.43 8.24 -1.91
CA PRO A 216 -16.60 9.21 -3.00
C PRO A 216 -16.07 10.61 -2.71
N SER A 217 -16.11 11.02 -1.43
CA SER A 217 -15.59 12.32 -0.99
C SER A 217 -14.06 12.41 -0.94
N TYR A 218 -13.37 11.30 -1.16
CA TYR A 218 -11.89 11.27 -1.28
C TYR A 218 -11.41 11.52 -2.71
N SER A 219 -12.30 11.53 -3.67
CA SER A 219 -11.99 11.79 -5.08
C SER A 219 -12.26 13.23 -5.44
N TYR A 220 -11.43 13.80 -6.31
CA TYR A 220 -11.72 15.10 -6.92
C TYR A 220 -12.54 14.91 -8.20
N SER A 221 -13.45 15.85 -8.46
CA SER A 221 -14.04 15.97 -9.78
C SER A 221 -12.96 16.34 -10.79
N VAL A 222 -12.95 15.65 -11.92
CA VAL A 222 -12.09 15.98 -13.09
C VAL A 222 -12.67 17.17 -13.82
#